data_ac5da501e93e2f8e19aec5b65d3305be
#
_entry.id   ac5da501e93e2f8e19aec5b65d3305be
#
_cell.length_a   1.000
_cell.length_b   1.000
_cell.length_c   1.000
_cell.angle_alpha   90.00
_cell.angle_beta   90.00
_cell.angle_gamma   90.00
#
_symmetry.space_group_name_H-M   'P 1'
#
loop_
_entity.id
_entity.type
_entity.pdbx_description
1 polymer ?
#
loop_
_entity_poly.entity_id
_entity_poly.type
_entity_poly.pdbx_seq_one_letter_code
_entity_poly.pdbx_strand_id
1 'polypeptide(L)'
;GFPVNLETAATTYEQAQEIIKQLNELGVDDIVANYNDFNGAGIKGMITADVNYAGTLGGKDAYKTLAEYVGSINSKLFASAGITYMKDSGNGYSYTLNACKAITKAYATTNNWDIAFGIPNQVRLVTKTTLSPYYWPDLYNKISKSFTSEGITTISLDDATTLLYSDFSRENYSRTDTMNKLVDGYKQFKDAGF
;
A
#
# COMPACT_ATOMS: atom_id res chain seq x y z
N GLY A 1 -2.75 5.18 -32.00
CA GLY A 1 -3.69 4.79 -30.97
C GLY A 1 -3.24 5.36 -29.63
N PHE A 2 -4.17 5.82 -28.81
CA PHE A 2 -3.85 6.21 -27.43
C PHE A 2 -3.44 4.95 -26.68
N PRO A 3 -2.34 4.97 -25.88
CA PRO A 3 -2.00 3.85 -25.03
C PRO A 3 -3.11 3.68 -23.98
N VAL A 4 -3.85 2.60 -24.08
CA VAL A 4 -4.82 2.19 -23.07
C VAL A 4 -4.07 1.29 -22.09
N ASN A 5 -3.93 1.73 -20.84
CA ASN A 5 -3.43 0.87 -19.78
C ASN A 5 -4.54 -0.14 -19.44
N LEU A 6 -4.35 -1.38 -19.86
CA LEU A 6 -5.20 -2.49 -19.43
C LEU A 6 -4.65 -3.01 -18.11
N GLU A 7 -5.45 -2.87 -17.05
CA GLU A 7 -5.15 -3.52 -15.77
C GLU A 7 -5.52 -5.00 -15.88
N THR A 8 -4.55 -5.87 -15.67
CA THR A 8 -4.75 -7.30 -15.63
C THR A 8 -4.51 -7.79 -14.22
N ALA A 9 -5.50 -8.49 -13.65
CA ALA A 9 -5.34 -9.14 -12.35
C ALA A 9 -4.29 -10.24 -12.45
N ALA A 10 -3.30 -10.22 -11.56
CA ALA A 10 -2.38 -11.35 -11.42
C ALA A 10 -3.07 -12.49 -10.66
N THR A 11 -3.83 -12.16 -9.62
CA THR A 11 -4.62 -13.09 -8.82
C THR A 11 -5.89 -12.37 -8.40
N THR A 12 -7.06 -12.92 -8.72
CA THR A 12 -8.35 -12.39 -8.24
C THR A 12 -8.62 -12.84 -6.80
N TYR A 13 -9.61 -12.22 -6.13
CA TYR A 13 -10.01 -12.64 -4.78
C TYR A 13 -10.50 -14.08 -4.74
N GLU A 14 -11.24 -14.53 -5.77
CA GLU A 14 -11.69 -15.91 -5.91
C GLU A 14 -10.51 -16.89 -6.09
N GLN A 15 -9.53 -16.51 -6.91
CA GLN A 15 -8.32 -17.33 -7.08
C GLN A 15 -7.49 -17.40 -5.79
N ALA A 16 -7.39 -16.29 -5.05
CA ALA A 16 -6.71 -16.28 -3.76
C ALA A 16 -7.41 -17.20 -2.74
N GLN A 17 -8.75 -17.18 -2.72
CA GLN A 17 -9.53 -18.08 -1.88
C GLN A 17 -9.29 -19.54 -2.24
N GLU A 18 -9.28 -19.87 -3.52
CA GLU A 18 -9.04 -21.25 -3.98
C GLU A 18 -7.63 -21.72 -3.62
N ILE A 19 -6.61 -20.86 -3.76
CA ILE A 19 -5.23 -21.18 -3.35
C ILE A 19 -5.18 -21.49 -1.85
N ILE A 20 -5.78 -20.64 -1.01
CA ILE A 20 -5.79 -20.82 0.45
C ILE A 20 -6.56 -22.11 0.82
N LYS A 21 -7.66 -22.38 0.12
CA LYS A 21 -8.46 -23.61 0.32
C LYS A 21 -7.62 -24.86 0.02
N GLN A 22 -6.94 -24.89 -1.10
CA GLN A 22 -6.08 -26.03 -1.47
C GLN A 22 -4.96 -26.24 -0.48
N LEU A 23 -4.33 -25.15 0.04
CA LEU A 23 -3.32 -25.27 1.08
C LEU A 23 -3.88 -25.85 2.36
N ASN A 24 -5.07 -25.40 2.79
CA ASN A 24 -5.73 -25.92 4.00
C ASN A 24 -6.13 -27.40 3.83
N GLU A 25 -6.64 -27.80 2.68
CA GLU A 25 -6.96 -29.20 2.36
C GLU A 25 -5.72 -30.10 2.36
N LEU A 26 -4.54 -29.54 2.07
CA LEU A 26 -3.25 -30.23 2.17
C LEU A 26 -2.68 -30.28 3.60
N GLY A 27 -3.41 -29.77 4.58
CA GLY A 27 -3.03 -29.76 6.01
C GLY A 27 -2.14 -28.59 6.43
N VAL A 28 -2.14 -27.50 5.66
CA VAL A 28 -1.49 -26.25 6.08
C VAL A 28 -2.48 -25.45 6.91
N ASP A 29 -2.20 -25.35 8.21
CA ASP A 29 -3.01 -24.59 9.17
C ASP A 29 -2.37 -23.24 9.49
N ASP A 30 -3.10 -22.34 10.16
CA ASP A 30 -2.63 -21.02 10.60
C ASP A 30 -2.04 -20.15 9.48
N ILE A 31 -2.71 -20.13 8.32
CA ILE A 31 -2.25 -19.39 7.14
C ILE A 31 -2.32 -17.88 7.43
N VAL A 32 -1.20 -17.19 7.23
CA VAL A 32 -1.14 -15.73 7.20
C VAL A 32 -0.96 -15.27 5.76
N ALA A 33 -2.04 -14.76 5.18
CA ALA A 33 -2.05 -14.27 3.81
C ALA A 33 -1.97 -12.74 3.78
N ASN A 34 -1.03 -12.18 3.02
CA ASN A 34 -1.00 -10.76 2.70
C ASN A 34 -1.47 -10.57 1.26
N TYR A 35 -2.58 -9.86 1.08
CA TYR A 35 -3.09 -9.56 -0.24
C TYR A 35 -2.59 -8.19 -0.69
N ASN A 36 -1.52 -8.19 -1.45
CA ASN A 36 -0.93 -6.97 -1.99
C ASN A 36 -1.86 -6.35 -3.04
N ASP A 37 -1.95 -5.02 -3.03
CA ASP A 37 -2.71 -4.24 -4.01
C ASP A 37 -4.21 -4.57 -4.07
N PHE A 38 -4.80 -5.08 -2.98
CA PHE A 38 -6.23 -5.39 -2.92
C PHE A 38 -7.11 -4.17 -3.27
N ASN A 39 -6.59 -3.00 -3.05
CA ASN A 39 -7.31 -1.72 -3.18
C ASN A 39 -7.23 -1.11 -4.59
N GLY A 40 -6.63 -1.78 -5.55
CA GLY A 40 -6.49 -1.28 -6.93
C GLY A 40 -5.66 0.00 -7.08
N ALA A 41 -5.08 0.47 -5.99
CA ALA A 41 -4.23 1.66 -5.98
C ALA A 41 -2.74 1.33 -6.14
N GLY A 42 -2.33 0.09 -5.82
CA GLY A 42 -0.94 -0.30 -5.67
C GLY A 42 -0.13 -0.20 -6.95
N ILE A 43 -0.61 -0.76 -8.05
CA ILE A 43 0.06 -0.69 -9.35
C ILE A 43 0.18 0.77 -9.84
N LYS A 44 -0.85 1.58 -9.60
CA LYS A 44 -0.82 3.01 -9.91
C LYS A 44 0.09 3.79 -8.97
N GLY A 45 0.47 3.20 -7.83
CA GLY A 45 1.31 3.84 -6.82
C GLY A 45 0.65 5.07 -6.21
N MET A 46 -0.66 5.03 -6.00
CA MET A 46 -1.40 6.03 -5.23
C MET A 46 -1.33 5.68 -3.74
N ILE A 47 -1.33 6.72 -2.91
CA ILE A 47 -1.44 6.53 -1.46
C ILE A 47 -2.82 5.92 -1.13
N THR A 48 -2.82 4.92 -0.28
CA THR A 48 -4.06 4.29 0.21
C THR A 48 -4.65 5.16 1.31
N ALA A 49 -5.70 5.91 1.01
CA ALA A 49 -6.44 6.68 2.02
C ALA A 49 -7.80 6.06 2.34
N ASP A 50 -8.41 5.42 1.36
CA ASP A 50 -9.73 4.81 1.43
C ASP A 50 -9.72 3.39 0.87
N VAL A 51 -10.64 2.55 1.35
CA VAL A 51 -10.88 1.23 0.75
C VAL A 51 -11.64 1.41 -0.55
N ASN A 52 -11.05 0.93 -1.63
CA ASN A 52 -11.63 0.93 -2.96
C ASN A 52 -11.37 -0.43 -3.63
N TYR A 53 -12.30 -1.34 -3.47
CA TYR A 53 -12.15 -2.70 -4.00
C TYR A 53 -12.01 -2.68 -5.51
N ALA A 54 -10.92 -3.24 -6.02
CA ALA A 54 -10.67 -3.31 -7.46
C ALA A 54 -11.68 -4.22 -8.14
N GLY A 55 -12.46 -3.66 -9.07
CA GLY A 55 -13.42 -4.45 -9.86
C GLY A 55 -12.75 -5.55 -10.69
N THR A 56 -11.52 -5.31 -11.15
CA THR A 56 -10.70 -6.30 -11.88
C THR A 56 -10.31 -7.51 -11.02
N LEU A 57 -10.33 -7.37 -9.70
CA LEU A 57 -10.03 -8.44 -8.73
C LEU A 57 -11.29 -9.19 -8.27
N GLY A 58 -12.51 -8.73 -8.63
CA GLY A 58 -13.78 -9.31 -8.24
C GLY A 58 -14.67 -8.40 -7.38
N GLY A 59 -14.16 -7.23 -6.99
CA GLY A 59 -14.93 -6.23 -6.23
C GLY A 59 -15.16 -6.59 -4.77
N LYS A 60 -16.02 -5.83 -4.10
CA LYS A 60 -16.27 -5.89 -2.66
C LYS A 60 -16.76 -7.25 -2.17
N ASP A 61 -17.74 -7.84 -2.87
CA ASP A 61 -18.37 -9.09 -2.41
C ASP A 61 -17.39 -10.26 -2.48
N ALA A 62 -16.59 -10.35 -3.54
CA ALA A 62 -15.57 -11.37 -3.66
C ALA A 62 -14.46 -11.23 -2.59
N TYR A 63 -14.05 -9.99 -2.27
CA TYR A 63 -13.12 -9.77 -1.16
C TYR A 63 -13.69 -10.20 0.20
N LYS A 64 -14.96 -9.86 0.47
CA LYS A 64 -15.63 -10.27 1.72
C LYS A 64 -15.74 -11.79 1.83
N THR A 65 -16.11 -12.47 0.75
CA THR A 65 -16.16 -13.93 0.70
C THR A 65 -14.80 -14.56 1.00
N LEU A 66 -13.71 -14.01 0.43
CA LEU A 66 -12.35 -14.42 0.74
C LEU A 66 -12.03 -14.21 2.23
N ALA A 67 -12.34 -13.04 2.78
CA ALA A 67 -12.03 -12.71 4.19
C ALA A 67 -12.81 -13.61 5.15
N GLU A 68 -14.09 -13.87 4.88
CA GLU A 68 -14.93 -14.78 5.66
C GLU A 68 -14.39 -16.21 5.62
N TYR A 69 -14.00 -16.69 4.44
CA TYR A 69 -13.41 -18.02 4.30
C TYR A 69 -12.12 -18.14 5.11
N VAL A 70 -11.18 -17.18 4.97
CA VAL A 70 -9.92 -17.19 5.70
C VAL A 70 -10.15 -17.17 7.22
N GLY A 71 -11.11 -16.37 7.69
CA GLY A 71 -11.50 -16.34 9.10
C GLY A 71 -12.11 -17.67 9.57
N SER A 72 -12.88 -18.35 8.73
CA SER A 72 -13.54 -19.63 9.07
C SER A 72 -12.55 -20.78 9.32
N ILE A 73 -11.36 -20.73 8.73
CA ILE A 73 -10.27 -21.70 8.93
C ILE A 73 -9.23 -21.24 9.95
N ASN A 74 -9.59 -20.28 10.81
CA ASN A 74 -8.69 -19.71 11.84
C ASN A 74 -7.38 -19.13 11.28
N SER A 75 -7.42 -18.62 10.05
CA SER A 75 -6.30 -17.99 9.35
C SER A 75 -6.49 -16.47 9.29
N LYS A 76 -5.48 -15.74 8.81
CA LYS A 76 -5.50 -14.27 8.77
C LYS A 76 -5.24 -13.76 7.36
N LEU A 77 -6.07 -12.80 6.93
CA LEU A 77 -5.91 -12.07 5.68
C LEU A 77 -5.53 -10.63 5.98
N PHE A 78 -4.34 -10.21 5.59
CA PHE A 78 -3.89 -8.84 5.72
C PHE A 78 -4.20 -8.06 4.45
N ALA A 79 -4.88 -6.92 4.61
CA ALA A 79 -5.13 -5.97 3.55
C ALA A 79 -3.97 -4.97 3.46
N SER A 80 -3.37 -4.82 2.29
CA SER A 80 -2.23 -3.94 2.11
C SER A 80 -2.62 -2.46 1.99
N ALA A 81 -1.82 -1.58 2.56
CA ALA A 81 -1.94 -0.14 2.42
C ALA A 81 -0.58 0.48 2.10
N GLY A 82 -0.53 1.25 1.01
CA GLY A 82 0.64 2.05 0.63
C GLY A 82 0.59 3.43 1.28
N ILE A 83 1.64 3.80 2.00
CA ILE A 83 1.77 5.10 2.68
C ILE A 83 2.99 5.90 2.24
N THR A 84 3.90 5.28 1.51
CA THR A 84 5.22 5.86 1.21
C THR A 84 5.34 6.33 -0.23
N TYR A 85 5.00 5.49 -1.20
CA TYR A 85 5.28 5.77 -2.60
C TYR A 85 4.08 6.30 -3.37
N MET A 86 4.32 7.39 -4.12
CA MET A 86 3.37 7.96 -5.07
C MET A 86 3.97 7.94 -6.47
N LYS A 87 3.32 7.27 -7.42
CA LYS A 87 3.58 7.40 -8.85
C LYS A 87 2.66 8.43 -9.48
N ASP A 88 1.39 8.36 -9.11
CA ASP A 88 0.34 9.25 -9.59
C ASP A 88 -0.32 9.98 -8.40
N SER A 89 -0.93 11.12 -8.68
CA SER A 89 -1.78 11.81 -7.71
C SER A 89 -3.12 11.10 -7.58
N GLY A 90 -3.63 11.03 -6.37
CA GLY A 90 -4.94 10.43 -6.09
C GLY A 90 -5.21 10.35 -4.59
N ASN A 91 -6.45 10.00 -4.23
CA ASN A 91 -6.89 9.80 -2.85
C ASN A 91 -6.61 11.01 -1.92
N GLY A 92 -6.68 12.23 -2.48
CA GLY A 92 -6.42 13.47 -1.75
C GLY A 92 -4.94 13.85 -1.63
N TYR A 93 -4.04 13.12 -2.27
CA TYR A 93 -2.60 13.40 -2.29
C TYR A 93 -2.09 13.66 -3.71
N SER A 94 -1.21 14.65 -3.84
CA SER A 94 -0.59 15.05 -5.10
C SER A 94 0.92 14.99 -4.98
N TYR A 95 1.59 14.36 -5.93
CA TYR A 95 3.06 14.36 -5.96
C TYR A 95 3.64 15.77 -6.01
N THR A 96 2.93 16.75 -6.56
CA THR A 96 3.39 18.15 -6.61
C THR A 96 3.34 18.84 -5.25
N LEU A 97 2.29 18.59 -4.46
CA LEU A 97 2.02 19.31 -3.21
C LEU A 97 2.46 18.54 -1.96
N ASN A 98 2.42 17.21 -2.00
CA ASN A 98 2.57 16.37 -0.82
C ASN A 98 3.84 15.52 -0.85
N ALA A 99 4.60 15.54 -1.95
CA ALA A 99 5.82 14.78 -2.05
C ALA A 99 6.94 15.34 -1.15
N CYS A 100 7.73 14.42 -0.64
CA CYS A 100 8.99 14.68 0.03
C CYS A 100 9.96 15.43 -0.89
N LYS A 101 10.77 16.30 -0.32
CA LYS A 101 11.83 17.02 -1.05
C LYS A 101 13.21 16.73 -0.46
N ALA A 102 14.17 16.61 -1.36
CA ALA A 102 15.59 16.59 -1.01
C ALA A 102 16.04 17.95 -0.46
N ILE A 103 17.24 18.02 0.09
CA ILE A 103 17.84 19.27 0.58
C ILE A 103 17.93 20.35 -0.51
N THR A 104 18.07 19.96 -1.76
CA THR A 104 18.08 20.83 -2.95
C THR A 104 16.69 21.35 -3.32
N LYS A 105 15.64 20.96 -2.57
CA LYS A 105 14.22 21.24 -2.84
C LYS A 105 13.67 20.52 -4.10
N ALA A 106 14.44 19.68 -4.76
CA ALA A 106 13.95 18.77 -5.79
C ALA A 106 13.06 17.68 -5.15
N TYR A 107 12.14 17.11 -5.91
CA TYR A 107 11.33 15.98 -5.45
C TYR A 107 12.22 14.78 -5.13
N ALA A 108 11.98 14.16 -3.98
CA ALA A 108 12.62 12.89 -3.65
C ALA A 108 11.97 11.79 -4.48
N THR A 109 12.72 11.24 -5.40
CA THR A 109 12.25 10.19 -6.30
C THR A 109 13.03 8.91 -6.10
N THR A 110 12.36 7.79 -6.27
CA THR A 110 12.97 6.47 -6.36
C THR A 110 12.75 5.90 -7.75
N ASN A 111 13.82 5.37 -8.33
CA ASN A 111 13.77 4.70 -9.62
C ASN A 111 14.18 3.24 -9.43
N ASN A 112 13.56 2.36 -10.19
CA ASN A 112 14.08 1.01 -10.31
C ASN A 112 15.37 1.06 -11.14
N TRP A 113 16.33 0.21 -10.79
CA TRP A 113 17.55 0.05 -11.57
C TRP A 113 17.28 -0.87 -12.74
N ASP A 114 17.79 -0.50 -13.91
CA ASP A 114 17.94 -1.42 -15.01
C ASP A 114 19.21 -2.24 -14.76
N ILE A 115 19.02 -3.50 -14.42
CA ILE A 115 20.13 -4.39 -14.04
C ILE A 115 21.03 -4.66 -15.24
N ALA A 116 20.47 -4.69 -16.46
CA ALA A 116 21.23 -4.98 -17.66
C ALA A 116 22.21 -3.85 -18.01
N PHE A 117 21.86 -2.61 -17.72
CA PHE A 117 22.67 -1.44 -18.06
C PHE A 117 23.34 -0.79 -16.85
N GLY A 118 23.01 -1.22 -15.62
CA GLY A 118 23.55 -0.64 -14.39
C GLY A 118 23.20 0.84 -14.17
N ILE A 119 22.13 1.33 -14.76
CA ILE A 119 21.66 2.72 -14.66
C ILE A 119 20.26 2.78 -14.08
N PRO A 120 19.86 3.92 -13.46
CA PRO A 120 18.46 4.11 -13.07
C PRO A 120 17.56 4.00 -14.30
N ASN A 121 16.49 3.20 -14.17
CA ASN A 121 15.50 3.11 -15.23
C ASN A 121 14.77 4.46 -15.36
N GLN A 122 15.02 5.16 -16.46
CA GLN A 122 14.45 6.48 -16.73
C GLN A 122 13.03 6.43 -17.32
N VAL A 123 12.46 5.24 -17.47
CA VAL A 123 11.07 5.12 -17.92
C VAL A 123 10.17 5.73 -16.85
N ARG A 124 9.47 6.78 -17.23
CA ARG A 124 8.58 7.57 -16.36
C ARG A 124 7.54 6.73 -15.59
N LEU A 125 7.24 5.54 -16.11
CA LEU A 125 6.31 4.57 -15.53
C LEU A 125 6.82 3.89 -14.25
N VAL A 126 8.11 3.93 -13.96
CA VAL A 126 8.71 3.28 -12.78
C VAL A 126 9.25 4.26 -11.76
N THR A 127 9.26 5.56 -12.08
CA THR A 127 9.65 6.59 -11.11
C THR A 127 8.51 6.86 -10.15
N LYS A 128 8.79 6.75 -8.85
CA LYS A 128 7.86 7.10 -7.78
C LYS A 128 8.45 8.23 -6.94
N THR A 129 7.60 9.11 -6.43
CA THR A 129 7.98 10.06 -5.38
C THR A 129 7.60 9.49 -4.02
N THR A 130 8.23 9.97 -2.95
CA THR A 130 7.84 9.60 -1.59
C THR A 130 6.91 10.65 -1.00
N LEU A 131 5.89 10.21 -0.27
CA LEU A 131 5.00 11.09 0.49
C LEU A 131 5.80 11.74 1.62
N SER A 132 5.59 13.04 1.86
CA SER A 132 6.15 13.71 3.03
C SER A 132 5.58 13.12 4.32
N PRO A 133 6.41 12.74 5.32
CA PRO A 133 5.96 12.24 6.61
C PRO A 133 5.10 13.23 7.40
N TYR A 134 5.07 14.48 6.97
CA TYR A 134 4.18 15.52 7.51
C TYR A 134 2.71 15.09 7.44
N TYR A 135 2.33 14.37 6.38
CA TYR A 135 0.94 13.95 6.12
C TYR A 135 0.56 12.61 6.74
N TRP A 136 1.51 11.84 7.26
CA TRP A 136 1.25 10.51 7.79
C TRP A 136 0.21 10.46 8.92
N PRO A 137 0.22 11.38 9.93
CA PRO A 137 -0.80 11.31 10.99
C PRO A 137 -2.24 11.42 10.48
N ASP A 138 -2.49 12.31 9.49
CA ASP A 138 -3.80 12.41 8.83
C ASP A 138 -4.12 11.17 8.00
N LEU A 139 -3.14 10.65 7.28
CA LEU A 139 -3.29 9.45 6.47
C LEU A 139 -3.63 8.22 7.32
N TYR A 140 -2.97 8.01 8.46
CA TYR A 140 -3.26 6.92 9.37
C TYR A 140 -4.71 6.99 9.90
N ASN A 141 -5.19 8.18 10.22
CA ASN A 141 -6.59 8.39 10.62
C ASN A 141 -7.58 8.03 9.49
N LYS A 142 -7.28 8.42 8.26
CA LYS A 142 -8.11 8.09 7.09
C LYS A 142 -8.16 6.59 6.85
N ILE A 143 -7.00 5.94 6.82
CA ILE A 143 -6.90 4.49 6.66
C ILE A 143 -7.69 3.79 7.76
N SER A 144 -7.43 4.10 9.04
CA SER A 144 -8.12 3.46 10.16
C SER A 144 -9.64 3.57 10.05
N LYS A 145 -10.15 4.77 9.75
CA LYS A 145 -11.60 4.99 9.61
C LYS A 145 -12.19 4.21 8.46
N SER A 146 -11.54 4.24 7.28
CA SER A 146 -12.03 3.58 6.09
C SER A 146 -12.00 2.06 6.23
N PHE A 147 -10.90 1.49 6.72
CA PHE A 147 -10.76 0.04 6.92
C PHE A 147 -11.73 -0.48 7.98
N THR A 148 -11.86 0.21 9.12
CA THR A 148 -12.84 -0.15 10.17
C THR A 148 -14.27 -0.10 9.64
N SER A 149 -14.63 0.91 8.83
CA SER A 149 -15.99 1.02 8.25
C SER A 149 -16.31 -0.13 7.29
N GLU A 150 -15.31 -0.74 6.70
CA GLU A 150 -15.45 -1.91 5.82
C GLU A 150 -15.32 -3.25 6.56
N GLY A 151 -15.07 -3.23 7.88
CA GLY A 151 -14.90 -4.43 8.69
C GLY A 151 -13.54 -5.11 8.52
N ILE A 152 -12.55 -4.40 7.96
CA ILE A 152 -11.18 -4.90 7.83
C ILE A 152 -10.47 -4.69 9.17
N THR A 153 -9.95 -5.75 9.76
CA THR A 153 -9.33 -5.76 11.10
C THR A 153 -7.83 -6.04 11.08
N THR A 154 -7.27 -6.28 9.91
CA THR A 154 -5.85 -6.60 9.72
C THR A 154 -5.28 -5.76 8.58
N ILE A 155 -4.16 -5.11 8.83
CA ILE A 155 -3.52 -4.21 7.87
C ILE A 155 -2.04 -4.57 7.70
N SER A 156 -1.55 -4.48 6.47
CA SER A 156 -0.13 -4.54 6.13
C SER A 156 0.31 -3.21 5.51
N LEU A 157 1.39 -2.63 6.01
CA LEU A 157 2.00 -1.44 5.43
C LEU A 157 3.19 -1.85 4.55
N ASP A 158 2.91 -2.33 3.35
CA ASP A 158 3.87 -3.02 2.51
C ASP A 158 5.06 -2.17 2.07
N ASP A 159 4.88 -0.87 1.92
CA ASP A 159 5.91 0.06 1.46
C ASP A 159 6.58 0.86 2.59
N ALA A 160 6.09 0.74 3.83
CA ALA A 160 6.51 1.58 4.95
C ALA A 160 7.93 1.31 5.44
N THR A 161 8.36 0.05 5.38
CA THR A 161 9.65 -0.39 5.95
C THR A 161 10.76 -0.54 4.92
N THR A 162 10.46 -0.28 3.66
CA THR A 162 11.42 -0.46 2.56
C THR A 162 12.41 0.70 2.41
N LEU A 163 12.06 1.88 2.91
CA LEU A 163 12.86 3.09 2.75
C LEU A 163 12.74 4.00 3.95
N LEU A 164 13.87 4.38 4.54
CA LEU A 164 13.97 5.40 5.56
C LEU A 164 14.61 6.66 4.95
N TYR A 165 13.87 7.76 4.92
CA TYR A 165 14.27 8.99 4.23
C TYR A 165 14.11 10.23 5.11
N SER A 166 14.81 11.31 4.73
CA SER A 166 14.62 12.64 5.30
C SER A 166 13.74 13.47 4.38
N ASP A 167 13.01 14.43 4.92
CA ASP A 167 12.17 15.34 4.14
C ASP A 167 12.50 16.81 4.45
N PHE A 168 12.73 17.57 3.41
CA PHE A 168 13.02 19.00 3.46
C PHE A 168 11.91 19.84 2.78
N SER A 169 10.69 19.30 2.68
CA SER A 169 9.58 19.98 1.98
C SER A 169 9.00 21.14 2.77
N ARG A 170 8.56 20.91 4.00
CA ARG A 170 7.92 21.87 4.90
C ARG A 170 8.68 22.01 6.19
N GLU A 171 8.57 21.01 7.05
CA GLU A 171 9.39 20.84 8.23
C GLU A 171 10.60 19.98 7.84
N ASN A 172 11.72 20.19 8.49
CA ASN A 172 12.90 19.39 8.21
C ASN A 172 12.83 18.12 9.05
N TYR A 173 12.39 17.02 8.43
CA TYR A 173 12.39 15.71 9.07
C TYR A 173 13.69 14.97 8.79
N SER A 174 14.39 14.59 9.83
CA SER A 174 15.48 13.63 9.74
C SER A 174 14.95 12.21 9.50
N ARG A 175 15.86 11.28 9.21
CA ARG A 175 15.49 9.84 9.12
C ARG A 175 14.94 9.33 10.45
N THR A 176 15.48 9.80 11.58
CA THR A 176 14.99 9.44 12.92
C THR A 176 13.57 9.93 13.14
N ASP A 177 13.26 11.17 12.72
CA ASP A 177 11.90 11.71 12.84
C ASP A 177 10.91 10.90 11.99
N THR A 178 11.31 10.54 10.77
CA THR A 178 10.50 9.68 9.89
C THR A 178 10.27 8.31 10.51
N MET A 179 11.30 7.70 11.10
CA MET A 179 11.17 6.44 11.82
C MET A 179 10.20 6.54 12.99
N ASN A 180 10.32 7.59 13.80
CA ASN A 180 9.43 7.81 14.95
C ASN A 180 7.97 7.97 14.50
N LYS A 181 7.72 8.75 13.44
CA LYS A 181 6.37 8.88 12.87
C LYS A 181 5.81 7.55 12.35
N LEU A 182 6.65 6.69 11.79
CA LEU A 182 6.24 5.36 11.37
C LEU A 182 5.86 4.48 12.58
N VAL A 183 6.68 4.49 13.63
CA VAL A 183 6.41 3.78 14.89
C VAL A 183 5.10 4.26 15.53
N ASP A 184 4.88 5.57 15.52
CA ASP A 184 3.62 6.15 16.04
C ASP A 184 2.40 5.72 15.21
N GLY A 185 2.57 5.58 13.89
CA GLY A 185 1.54 5.02 13.01
C GLY A 185 1.18 3.58 13.37
N TYR A 186 2.15 2.71 13.60
CA TYR A 186 1.90 1.34 14.05
C TYR A 186 1.18 1.30 15.40
N LYS A 187 1.55 2.17 16.35
CA LYS A 187 0.83 2.28 17.62
C LYS A 187 -0.61 2.71 17.41
N GLN A 188 -0.83 3.71 16.55
CA GLN A 188 -2.17 4.21 16.23
C GLN A 188 -3.05 3.12 15.59
N PHE A 189 -2.52 2.31 14.67
CA PHE A 189 -3.26 1.19 14.10
C PHE A 189 -3.58 0.13 15.15
N LYS A 190 -2.62 -0.22 16.01
CA LYS A 190 -2.85 -1.13 17.13
C LYS A 190 -3.94 -0.62 18.08
N ASP A 191 -3.92 0.67 18.42
CA ASP A 191 -4.91 1.28 19.31
C ASP A 191 -6.30 1.35 18.65
N ALA A 192 -6.35 1.40 17.33
CA ALA A 192 -7.57 1.32 16.53
C ALA A 192 -8.10 -0.11 16.34
N GLY A 193 -7.38 -1.13 16.81
CA GLY A 193 -7.81 -2.53 16.81
C GLY A 193 -7.34 -3.38 15.63
N PHE A 194 -6.30 -2.92 14.89
CA PHE A 194 -5.68 -3.68 13.79
C PHE A 194 -4.57 -4.60 14.26
#